data_01fa895b2ce7e67b406adac12ae76003
#
_entry.id   01fa895b2ce7e67b406adac12ae76003
#
_cell.length_a   1.000
_cell.length_b   1.000
_cell.length_c   1.000
_cell.angle_alpha   90.00
_cell.angle_beta   90.00
_cell.angle_gamma   90.00
#
_symmetry.space_group_name_H-M   'P 1'
#
loop_
_entity.id
_entity.type
_entity.pdbx_description
1 polymer ?
#
loop_
_entity_poly.entity_id
_entity_poly.type
_entity_poly.pdbx_seq_one_letter_code
_entity_poly.pdbx_strand_id
1 'polypeptide(L)'
;MQKLQTLIDMLTRGRKIHISILDVSGVLNTDSTDIIFENTIHSKAFCNIAKSTERGYKLCLACKKLANTRAINEKRCFSGMCLYGIYEAAVPVIIGGAVVAVVYVGNTVVDEVATGRRLAAAAAYTGVDAEKLVCCVSDCERLCDANELFSIGEIVGEYLKILYGVSEKDSDRLHWIVSAMKRHAENEGASAPTVKELAAIYHKNEKYIGRLFEREVGISYTKYCLGLRLERAEAQLLKTSEKIIDIALECGFENISYFNRAFKERYGVSPSEYRK
;
A
#
# COMPACT_ATOMS: atom_id res chain seq x y z
N MET A 1 -9.47 23.22 10.78
CA MET A 1 -10.12 21.91 10.60
C MET A 1 -9.17 20.84 11.13
N GLN A 2 -9.62 19.81 11.85
CA GLN A 2 -8.73 18.73 12.28
C GLN A 2 -8.20 17.98 11.06
N LYS A 3 -6.95 17.49 11.14
CA LYS A 3 -6.36 16.73 10.05
C LYS A 3 -7.00 15.33 9.96
N LEU A 4 -7.09 14.76 8.77
CA LEU A 4 -7.66 13.42 8.55
C LEU A 4 -6.93 12.36 9.39
N GLN A 5 -5.60 12.43 9.47
CA GLN A 5 -4.82 11.51 10.30
C GLN A 5 -5.24 11.55 11.76
N THR A 6 -5.49 12.74 12.32
CA THR A 6 -5.96 12.88 13.71
C THR A 6 -7.29 12.16 13.93
N LEU A 7 -8.23 12.24 12.98
CA LEU A 7 -9.49 11.50 13.06
C LEU A 7 -9.26 9.99 13.06
N ILE A 8 -8.41 9.50 12.15
CA ILE A 8 -8.06 8.08 12.08
C ILE A 8 -7.43 7.60 13.38
N ASP A 9 -6.48 8.36 13.93
CA ASP A 9 -5.80 8.03 15.19
C ASP A 9 -6.77 8.00 16.37
N MET A 10 -7.75 8.88 16.40
CA MET A 10 -8.81 8.88 17.43
C MET A 10 -9.70 7.63 17.31
N LEU A 11 -10.12 7.26 16.10
CA LEU A 11 -10.99 6.11 15.86
C LEU A 11 -10.28 4.75 16.09
N THR A 12 -8.96 4.72 15.97
CA THR A 12 -8.16 3.50 16.16
C THR A 12 -7.48 3.41 17.54
N ARG A 13 -7.60 4.45 18.37
CA ARG A 13 -6.94 4.50 19.68
C ARG A 13 -7.40 3.35 20.59
N GLY A 14 -6.44 2.55 21.08
CA GLY A 14 -6.71 1.40 21.94
C GLY A 14 -7.33 0.19 21.22
N ARG A 15 -7.46 0.25 19.90
CA ARG A 15 -8.02 -0.80 19.06
C ARG A 15 -6.94 -1.43 18.17
N LYS A 16 -7.22 -2.65 17.72
CA LYS A 16 -6.35 -3.38 16.77
C LYS A 16 -6.81 -3.25 15.32
N ILE A 17 -7.90 -2.54 15.05
CA ILE A 17 -8.39 -2.28 13.69
C ILE A 17 -7.38 -1.48 12.89
N HIS A 18 -7.52 -1.54 11.58
CA HIS A 18 -6.75 -0.72 10.63
C HIS A 18 -7.69 -0.02 9.66
N ILE A 19 -7.46 1.28 9.45
CA ILE A 19 -8.18 2.07 8.47
C ILE A 19 -7.21 2.37 7.33
N SER A 20 -7.58 1.97 6.10
CA SER A 20 -6.84 2.36 4.90
C SER A 20 -7.77 2.98 3.87
N ILE A 21 -7.27 3.95 3.10
CA ILE A 21 -8.05 4.71 2.15
C ILE A 21 -7.45 4.55 0.76
N LEU A 22 -8.23 3.98 -0.16
CA LEU A 22 -7.93 4.03 -1.58
C LEU A 22 -8.37 5.38 -2.12
N ASP A 23 -7.43 6.19 -2.55
CA ASP A 23 -7.72 7.45 -3.24
C ASP A 23 -7.99 7.19 -4.72
N VAL A 24 -9.16 7.56 -5.20
CA VAL A 24 -9.57 7.41 -6.61
C VAL A 24 -9.51 8.72 -7.36
N SER A 25 -9.66 9.86 -6.66
CA SER A 25 -9.78 11.19 -7.25
C SER A 25 -8.68 12.18 -6.87
N GLY A 26 -7.78 11.81 -5.95
CA GLY A 26 -6.73 12.70 -5.45
C GLY A 26 -7.14 13.52 -4.21
N VAL A 27 -8.20 13.14 -3.53
CA VAL A 27 -8.67 13.84 -2.32
C VAL A 27 -7.63 13.83 -1.18
N LEU A 28 -6.76 12.81 -1.15
CA LEU A 28 -5.70 12.69 -0.16
C LEU A 28 -4.46 13.54 -0.45
N ASN A 29 -4.38 14.12 -1.62
CA ASN A 29 -3.23 14.93 -2.03
C ASN A 29 -3.40 16.42 -1.69
N THR A 30 -3.99 16.70 -0.54
CA THR A 30 -4.19 18.07 -0.03
C THR A 30 -3.43 18.25 1.28
N ASP A 31 -2.95 19.44 1.56
CA ASP A 31 -2.28 19.79 2.82
C ASP A 31 -3.15 19.55 4.06
N SER A 32 -4.47 19.43 3.85
CA SER A 32 -5.45 19.20 4.91
C SER A 32 -5.55 17.74 5.36
N THR A 33 -5.00 16.78 4.61
CA THR A 33 -5.15 15.35 4.93
C THR A 33 -4.10 14.87 5.91
N ASP A 34 -2.84 15.22 5.68
CA ASP A 34 -1.68 14.82 6.50
C ASP A 34 -1.66 13.31 6.82
N ILE A 35 -2.15 12.51 5.86
CA ILE A 35 -2.31 11.07 6.05
C ILE A 35 -0.96 10.36 5.92
N ILE A 36 -0.66 9.49 6.88
CA ILE A 36 0.54 8.65 6.80
C ILE A 36 0.35 7.53 5.77
N PHE A 37 1.46 7.07 5.20
CA PHE A 37 1.45 6.06 4.14
C PHE A 37 0.76 4.76 4.57
N GLU A 38 0.94 4.34 5.80
CA GLU A 38 0.34 3.15 6.39
C GLU A 38 -1.19 3.15 6.29
N ASN A 39 -1.82 4.32 6.31
CA ASN A 39 -3.27 4.46 6.12
C ASN A 39 -3.69 4.60 4.65
N THR A 40 -2.76 4.53 3.69
CA THR A 40 -3.05 4.42 2.26
C THR A 40 -2.93 2.99 1.74
N ILE A 41 -2.43 2.08 2.55
CA ILE A 41 -2.23 0.66 2.24
C ILE A 41 -2.60 -0.24 3.42
N HIS A 42 -2.62 -1.55 3.20
CA HIS A 42 -2.67 -2.55 4.28
C HIS A 42 -1.26 -2.84 4.80
N SER A 43 -0.88 -2.26 5.94
CA SER A 43 0.48 -2.25 6.49
C SER A 43 0.62 -2.87 7.87
N LYS A 44 -0.41 -3.51 8.41
CA LYS A 44 -0.31 -4.21 9.72
C LYS A 44 0.62 -5.43 9.63
N ALA A 45 1.17 -5.84 10.77
CA ALA A 45 2.13 -6.94 10.87
C ALA A 45 1.68 -8.21 10.11
N PHE A 46 0.43 -8.60 10.27
CA PHE A 46 -0.17 -9.71 9.52
C PHE A 46 -0.05 -9.51 8.00
N CYS A 47 -0.45 -8.33 7.50
CA CYS A 47 -0.42 -8.03 6.07
C CYS A 47 1.00 -7.98 5.52
N ASN A 48 1.98 -7.52 6.31
CA ASN A 48 3.37 -7.46 5.90
C ASN A 48 3.96 -8.88 5.77
N ILE A 49 3.64 -9.79 6.70
CA ILE A 49 4.04 -11.20 6.59
C ILE A 49 3.33 -11.86 5.40
N ALA A 50 2.04 -11.64 5.21
CA ALA A 50 1.29 -12.18 4.06
C ALA A 50 1.88 -11.77 2.71
N LYS A 51 2.59 -10.64 2.65
CA LYS A 51 3.26 -10.09 1.46
C LYS A 51 4.75 -10.41 1.38
N SER A 52 5.32 -11.17 2.31
CA SER A 52 6.77 -11.43 2.40
C SER A 52 7.35 -12.28 1.28
N THR A 53 6.52 -12.97 0.52
CA THR A 53 6.93 -13.72 -0.68
C THR A 53 6.30 -13.10 -1.93
N GLU A 54 6.93 -13.27 -3.09
CA GLU A 54 6.39 -12.78 -4.36
C GLU A 54 4.96 -13.31 -4.64
N ARG A 55 4.72 -14.60 -4.36
CA ARG A 55 3.39 -15.20 -4.51
C ARG A 55 2.39 -14.63 -3.51
N GLY A 56 2.82 -14.42 -2.26
CA GLY A 56 2.00 -13.79 -1.23
C GLY A 56 1.61 -12.36 -1.57
N TYR A 57 2.56 -11.58 -2.05
CA TYR A 57 2.31 -10.23 -2.55
C TYR A 57 1.32 -10.21 -3.72
N LYS A 58 1.54 -11.05 -4.75
CA LYS A 58 0.62 -11.17 -5.90
C LYS A 58 -0.79 -11.60 -5.50
N LEU A 59 -0.91 -12.52 -4.54
CA LEU A 59 -2.20 -12.95 -4.02
C LEU A 59 -2.94 -11.81 -3.30
N CYS A 60 -2.25 -11.07 -2.44
CA CYS A 60 -2.80 -9.91 -1.75
C CYS A 60 -3.25 -8.82 -2.74
N LEU A 61 -2.41 -8.52 -3.74
CA LEU A 61 -2.72 -7.53 -4.78
C LEU A 61 -3.95 -7.92 -5.61
N ALA A 62 -4.07 -9.19 -5.99
CA ALA A 62 -5.23 -9.70 -6.73
C ALA A 62 -6.52 -9.58 -5.90
N CYS A 63 -6.48 -9.93 -4.61
CA CYS A 63 -7.59 -9.76 -3.68
C CYS A 63 -8.02 -8.29 -3.57
N LYS A 64 -7.04 -7.39 -3.38
CA LYS A 64 -7.31 -5.96 -3.27
C LYS A 64 -7.89 -5.38 -4.55
N LYS A 65 -7.39 -5.80 -5.72
CA LYS A 65 -7.92 -5.40 -7.01
C LYS A 65 -9.41 -5.77 -7.17
N LEU A 66 -9.79 -6.99 -6.76
CA LEU A 66 -11.18 -7.43 -6.79
C LEU A 66 -12.05 -6.58 -5.88
N ALA A 67 -11.62 -6.33 -4.64
CA ALA A 67 -12.35 -5.49 -3.69
C ALA A 67 -12.51 -4.05 -4.20
N ASN A 68 -11.44 -3.45 -4.73
CA ASN A 68 -11.47 -2.11 -5.31
C ASN A 68 -12.44 -2.03 -6.50
N THR A 69 -12.35 -3.00 -7.43
CA THR A 69 -13.25 -3.07 -8.59
C THR A 69 -14.72 -3.17 -8.16
N ARG A 70 -14.98 -4.01 -7.16
CA ARG A 70 -16.33 -4.16 -6.61
C ARG A 70 -16.84 -2.85 -5.99
N ALA A 71 -16.05 -2.22 -5.12
CA ALA A 71 -16.41 -0.96 -4.47
C ALA A 71 -16.76 0.14 -5.49
N ILE A 72 -15.94 0.27 -6.55
CA ILE A 72 -16.08 1.31 -7.56
C ILE A 72 -17.29 1.05 -8.46
N ASN A 73 -17.52 -0.21 -8.87
CA ASN A 73 -18.58 -0.56 -9.80
C ASN A 73 -19.96 -0.65 -9.14
N GLU A 74 -20.02 -1.32 -7.97
CA GLU A 74 -21.30 -1.50 -7.25
C GLU A 74 -21.73 -0.26 -6.48
N LYS A 75 -20.77 0.61 -6.08
CA LYS A 75 -21.02 1.85 -5.33
C LYS A 75 -21.80 1.60 -4.03
N ARG A 76 -21.59 0.45 -3.40
CA ARG A 76 -22.26 0.03 -2.17
C ARG A 76 -21.24 -0.48 -1.16
N CYS A 77 -21.56 -0.29 0.12
CA CYS A 77 -20.79 -0.89 1.19
C CYS A 77 -20.88 -2.42 1.10
N PHE A 78 -19.77 -3.08 1.39
CA PHE A 78 -19.71 -4.53 1.55
C PHE A 78 -18.61 -4.91 2.53
N SER A 79 -18.68 -6.11 3.03
CA SER A 79 -17.65 -6.66 3.89
C SER A 79 -17.33 -8.10 3.50
N GLY A 80 -16.21 -8.60 3.97
CA GLY A 80 -15.80 -9.97 3.72
C GLY A 80 -14.39 -10.28 4.18
N MET A 81 -14.03 -11.56 4.07
CA MET A 81 -12.68 -12.01 4.37
C MET A 81 -11.78 -11.92 3.14
N CYS A 82 -10.57 -11.41 3.33
CA CYS A 82 -9.52 -11.53 2.33
C CYS A 82 -9.11 -13.00 2.14
N LEU A 83 -8.25 -13.27 1.17
CA LEU A 83 -7.81 -14.64 0.87
C LEU A 83 -7.04 -15.29 2.03
N TYR A 84 -6.44 -14.52 2.91
CA TYR A 84 -5.79 -14.98 4.13
C TYR A 84 -6.74 -15.08 5.35
N GLY A 85 -8.04 -14.75 5.20
CA GLY A 85 -9.03 -14.91 6.25
C GLY A 85 -9.23 -13.72 7.17
N ILE A 86 -8.54 -12.60 6.95
CA ILE A 86 -8.76 -11.37 7.71
C ILE A 86 -9.98 -10.65 7.14
N TYR A 87 -10.88 -10.21 8.03
CA TYR A 87 -12.13 -9.59 7.69
C TYR A 87 -11.96 -8.06 7.61
N GLU A 88 -12.62 -7.45 6.62
CA GLU A 88 -12.67 -6.01 6.42
C GLU A 88 -14.01 -5.56 5.85
N ALA A 89 -14.38 -4.32 6.13
CA ALA A 89 -15.47 -3.59 5.49
C ALA A 89 -14.90 -2.59 4.49
N ALA A 90 -15.59 -2.42 3.37
CA ALA A 90 -15.30 -1.44 2.33
C ALA A 90 -16.46 -0.44 2.22
N VAL A 91 -16.17 0.84 2.37
CA VAL A 91 -17.14 1.94 2.31
C VAL A 91 -16.74 2.90 1.18
N PRO A 92 -17.43 2.85 0.02
CA PRO A 92 -17.19 3.78 -1.07
C PRO A 92 -17.66 5.19 -0.70
N VAL A 93 -16.82 6.19 -0.93
CA VAL A 93 -17.15 7.61 -0.79
C VAL A 93 -17.59 8.14 -2.13
N ILE A 94 -18.88 8.54 -2.22
CA ILE A 94 -19.50 8.93 -3.48
C ILE A 94 -19.81 10.42 -3.48
N ILE A 95 -19.36 11.14 -4.51
CA ILE A 95 -19.66 12.56 -4.75
C ILE A 95 -20.06 12.72 -6.21
N GLY A 96 -21.16 13.40 -6.47
CA GLY A 96 -21.65 13.61 -7.83
C GLY A 96 -21.88 12.31 -8.63
N GLY A 97 -22.23 11.21 -7.94
CA GLY A 97 -22.44 9.90 -8.56
C GLY A 97 -21.16 9.12 -8.90
N ALA A 98 -19.96 9.68 -8.63
CA ALA A 98 -18.68 9.02 -8.83
C ALA A 98 -18.06 8.60 -7.47
N VAL A 99 -17.35 7.46 -7.45
CA VAL A 99 -16.56 7.06 -6.29
C VAL A 99 -15.27 7.86 -6.30
N VAL A 100 -15.05 8.68 -5.27
CA VAL A 100 -13.84 9.52 -5.10
C VAL A 100 -12.79 8.88 -4.22
N ALA A 101 -13.21 8.03 -3.27
CA ALA A 101 -12.33 7.24 -2.42
C ALA A 101 -13.04 5.96 -1.97
N VAL A 102 -12.30 4.99 -1.44
CA VAL A 102 -12.88 3.84 -0.73
C VAL A 102 -12.17 3.72 0.63
N VAL A 103 -12.95 3.78 1.70
CA VAL A 103 -12.45 3.57 3.07
C VAL A 103 -12.54 2.08 3.39
N TYR A 104 -11.43 1.47 3.75
CA TYR A 104 -11.36 0.10 4.23
C TYR A 104 -11.11 0.12 5.74
N VAL A 105 -11.94 -0.59 6.48
CA VAL A 105 -11.78 -0.78 7.92
C VAL A 105 -11.66 -2.28 8.18
N GLY A 106 -10.50 -2.72 8.66
CA GLY A 106 -10.19 -4.13 8.77
C GLY A 106 -9.15 -4.44 9.86
N ASN A 107 -8.34 -5.48 9.61
CA ASN A 107 -7.47 -6.14 10.57
C ASN A 107 -8.30 -6.82 11.68
N THR A 108 -9.40 -7.48 11.29
CA THR A 108 -10.34 -8.07 12.21
C THR A 108 -10.56 -9.56 11.92
N VAL A 109 -10.94 -10.31 12.96
CA VAL A 109 -11.33 -11.71 12.90
C VAL A 109 -12.76 -11.83 13.41
N VAL A 110 -13.65 -12.37 12.58
CA VAL A 110 -15.07 -12.59 12.88
C VAL A 110 -15.34 -14.07 13.11
N ASP A 111 -14.68 -14.92 12.34
CA ASP A 111 -14.78 -16.40 12.43
C ASP A 111 -13.36 -16.97 12.45
N GLU A 112 -12.93 -17.43 13.63
CA GLU A 112 -11.58 -17.98 13.83
C GLU A 112 -11.35 -19.27 13.04
N VAL A 113 -12.37 -20.11 12.89
CA VAL A 113 -12.27 -21.38 12.16
C VAL A 113 -12.11 -21.13 10.66
N ALA A 114 -12.91 -20.22 10.11
CA ALA A 114 -12.80 -19.82 8.71
C ALA A 114 -11.48 -19.08 8.45
N THR A 115 -11.04 -18.21 9.36
CA THR A 115 -9.73 -17.54 9.28
C THR A 115 -8.59 -18.55 9.25
N GLY A 116 -8.56 -19.49 10.19
CA GLY A 116 -7.52 -20.52 10.25
C GLY A 116 -7.44 -21.39 9.00
N ARG A 117 -8.59 -21.81 8.45
CA ARG A 117 -8.64 -22.58 7.20
C ARG A 117 -8.09 -21.80 6.00
N ARG A 118 -8.51 -20.55 5.83
CA ARG A 118 -8.04 -19.69 4.73
C ARG A 118 -6.55 -19.39 4.85
N LEU A 119 -6.10 -19.06 6.06
CA LEU A 119 -4.69 -18.81 6.35
C LEU A 119 -3.82 -20.00 5.97
N ALA A 120 -4.18 -21.21 6.43
CA ALA A 120 -3.42 -22.43 6.12
C ALA A 120 -3.35 -22.68 4.60
N ALA A 121 -4.47 -22.55 3.89
CA ALA A 121 -4.53 -22.73 2.45
C ALA A 121 -3.69 -21.67 1.70
N ALA A 122 -3.79 -20.41 2.11
CA ALA A 122 -3.01 -19.32 1.50
C ALA A 122 -1.51 -19.47 1.77
N ALA A 123 -1.12 -19.83 3.00
CA ALA A 123 0.29 -20.05 3.34
C ALA A 123 0.88 -21.23 2.55
N ALA A 124 0.17 -22.34 2.42
CA ALA A 124 0.60 -23.47 1.60
C ALA A 124 0.79 -23.11 0.13
N TYR A 125 -0.09 -22.30 -0.43
CA TYR A 125 -0.01 -21.85 -1.83
C TYR A 125 1.12 -20.85 -2.06
N THR A 126 1.33 -19.93 -1.13
CA THR A 126 2.23 -18.78 -1.33
C THR A 126 3.64 -19.01 -0.79
N GLY A 127 3.85 -20.03 0.04
CA GLY A 127 5.11 -20.29 0.74
C GLY A 127 5.40 -19.26 1.85
N VAL A 128 4.40 -18.50 2.28
CA VAL A 128 4.53 -17.60 3.43
C VAL A 128 4.56 -18.42 4.71
N ASP A 129 5.37 -18.00 5.67
CA ASP A 129 5.51 -18.66 6.97
C ASP A 129 4.18 -18.67 7.75
N ALA A 130 3.57 -19.86 7.83
CA ALA A 130 2.26 -20.04 8.45
C ALA A 130 2.29 -19.76 9.96
N GLU A 131 3.39 -20.11 10.65
CA GLU A 131 3.52 -19.92 12.11
C GLU A 131 3.57 -18.42 12.44
N LYS A 132 4.35 -17.66 11.68
CA LYS A 132 4.39 -16.20 11.84
C LYS A 132 3.03 -15.56 11.54
N LEU A 133 2.31 -16.02 10.51
CA LEU A 133 0.96 -15.53 10.23
C LEU A 133 -0.01 -15.82 11.39
N VAL A 134 0.01 -17.05 11.94
CA VAL A 134 -0.83 -17.43 13.09
C VAL A 134 -0.51 -16.56 14.30
N CYS A 135 0.76 -16.33 14.61
CA CYS A 135 1.16 -15.44 15.69
C CYS A 135 0.57 -14.03 15.52
N CYS A 136 0.60 -13.47 14.30
CA CYS A 136 0.06 -12.14 14.02
C CYS A 136 -1.47 -12.05 14.01
N VAL A 137 -2.20 -13.19 14.02
CA VAL A 137 -3.67 -13.17 14.20
C VAL A 137 -4.05 -12.64 15.59
N SER A 138 -3.19 -12.80 16.59
CA SER A 138 -3.40 -12.21 17.93
C SER A 138 -3.42 -10.67 17.90
N ASP A 139 -2.79 -10.04 16.89
CA ASP A 139 -2.77 -8.59 16.70
C ASP A 139 -3.98 -8.09 15.91
N CYS A 140 -4.87 -8.98 15.48
CA CYS A 140 -6.14 -8.64 14.88
C CYS A 140 -7.21 -8.46 15.96
N GLU A 141 -8.16 -7.56 15.71
CA GLU A 141 -9.29 -7.37 16.62
C GLU A 141 -10.33 -8.47 16.44
N ARG A 142 -10.81 -9.03 17.56
CA ARG A 142 -11.98 -9.92 17.55
C ARG A 142 -13.23 -9.08 17.49
N LEU A 143 -14.04 -9.29 16.47
CA LEU A 143 -15.22 -8.48 16.22
C LEU A 143 -16.48 -9.37 16.32
N CYS A 144 -17.46 -8.91 17.12
CA CYS A 144 -18.75 -9.56 17.25
C CYS A 144 -19.78 -9.05 16.25
N ASP A 145 -19.66 -7.77 15.81
CA ASP A 145 -20.58 -7.14 14.87
C ASP A 145 -19.81 -6.39 13.77
N ALA A 146 -20.00 -6.83 12.53
CA ALA A 146 -19.41 -6.20 11.36
C ALA A 146 -19.97 -4.80 11.06
N ASN A 147 -21.17 -4.45 11.57
CA ASN A 147 -21.77 -3.14 11.35
C ASN A 147 -20.95 -2.00 11.97
N GLU A 148 -20.21 -2.29 13.02
CA GLU A 148 -19.30 -1.31 13.62
C GLU A 148 -18.23 -0.83 12.63
N LEU A 149 -17.70 -1.72 11.80
CA LEU A 149 -16.70 -1.35 10.78
C LEU A 149 -17.30 -0.42 9.72
N PHE A 150 -18.55 -0.63 9.34
CA PHE A 150 -19.25 0.27 8.42
C PHE A 150 -19.42 1.66 9.03
N SER A 151 -19.88 1.75 10.29
CA SER A 151 -20.05 3.04 10.96
C SER A 151 -18.74 3.83 11.04
N ILE A 152 -17.63 3.17 11.37
CA ILE A 152 -16.31 3.80 11.35
C ILE A 152 -15.93 4.28 9.95
N GLY A 153 -16.14 3.44 8.94
CA GLY A 153 -15.85 3.78 7.54
C GLY A 153 -16.70 4.94 7.03
N GLU A 154 -17.97 5.00 7.42
CA GLU A 154 -18.89 6.10 7.07
C GLU A 154 -18.46 7.43 7.69
N ILE A 155 -18.05 7.45 8.98
CA ILE A 155 -17.53 8.66 9.63
C ILE A 155 -16.32 9.21 8.87
N VAL A 156 -15.36 8.35 8.52
CA VAL A 156 -14.19 8.75 7.73
C VAL A 156 -14.61 9.19 6.32
N GLY A 157 -15.58 8.49 5.72
CA GLY A 157 -16.13 8.83 4.41
C GLY A 157 -16.80 10.20 4.35
N GLU A 158 -17.60 10.55 5.35
CA GLU A 158 -18.23 11.88 5.45
C GLU A 158 -17.16 12.98 5.64
N TYR A 159 -16.14 12.71 6.43
CA TYR A 159 -15.02 13.64 6.55
C TYR A 159 -14.28 13.85 5.22
N LEU A 160 -14.06 12.78 4.46
CA LEU A 160 -13.47 12.87 3.11
C LEU A 160 -14.33 13.68 2.14
N LYS A 161 -15.66 13.60 2.22
CA LYS A 161 -16.56 14.44 1.40
C LYS A 161 -16.39 15.93 1.71
N ILE A 162 -16.23 16.28 2.98
CA ILE A 162 -15.96 17.66 3.40
C ILE A 162 -14.62 18.13 2.82
N LEU A 163 -13.56 17.32 2.95
CA LEU A 163 -12.24 17.63 2.40
C LEU A 163 -12.30 17.78 0.88
N TYR A 164 -13.04 16.92 0.20
CA TYR A 164 -13.22 16.99 -1.24
C TYR A 164 -13.86 18.31 -1.67
N GLY A 165 -14.91 18.75 -1.00
CA GLY A 165 -15.58 20.03 -1.28
C GLY A 165 -14.69 21.26 -1.08
N VAL A 166 -13.73 21.21 -0.13
CA VAL A 166 -12.74 22.27 0.08
C VAL A 166 -11.67 22.25 -1.03
N SER A 167 -11.28 21.07 -1.48
CA SER A 167 -10.22 20.85 -2.49
C SER A 167 -10.66 21.16 -3.93
N GLU A 168 -11.97 21.28 -4.22
CA GLU A 168 -12.46 21.62 -5.58
C GLU A 168 -11.99 22.98 -6.10
N LYS A 169 -11.45 23.82 -5.24
CA LYS A 169 -10.95 25.15 -5.59
C LYS A 169 -9.48 25.16 -6.08
N ASP A 170 -8.75 24.06 -5.95
CA ASP A 170 -7.35 23.96 -6.36
C ASP A 170 -7.21 23.17 -7.68
N SER A 171 -6.66 23.83 -8.69
CA SER A 171 -6.52 23.33 -10.08
C SER A 171 -5.45 22.23 -10.28
N ASP A 172 -4.78 21.78 -9.23
CA ASP A 172 -3.59 20.88 -9.30
C ASP A 172 -3.89 19.38 -9.20
N ARG A 173 -5.13 18.96 -9.46
CA ARG A 173 -5.57 17.56 -9.29
C ARG A 173 -4.96 16.53 -10.25
N LEU A 174 -4.31 16.97 -11.32
CA LEU A 174 -3.66 16.06 -12.29
C LEU A 174 -2.41 15.38 -11.73
N HIS A 175 -1.77 16.00 -10.76
CA HIS A 175 -0.50 15.53 -10.18
C HIS A 175 -0.63 14.50 -9.04
N TRP A 176 -1.83 14.28 -8.50
CA TRP A 176 -2.01 13.41 -7.33
C TRP A 176 -1.53 11.97 -7.55
N ILE A 177 -1.74 11.42 -8.75
CA ILE A 177 -1.33 10.04 -9.03
C ILE A 177 0.20 9.90 -9.07
N VAL A 178 0.90 10.94 -9.51
CA VAL A 178 2.37 10.97 -9.49
C VAL A 178 2.88 10.99 -8.05
N SER A 179 2.26 11.79 -7.18
CA SER A 179 2.57 11.81 -5.74
C SER A 179 2.29 10.46 -5.08
N ALA A 180 1.16 9.81 -5.43
CA ALA A 180 0.85 8.46 -4.96
C ALA A 180 1.89 7.43 -5.43
N MET A 181 2.29 7.46 -6.71
CA MET A 181 3.33 6.60 -7.26
C MET A 181 4.67 6.80 -6.53
N LYS A 182 5.08 8.05 -6.26
CA LYS A 182 6.29 8.35 -5.48
C LYS A 182 6.21 7.74 -4.08
N ARG A 183 5.11 7.94 -3.36
CA ARG A 183 4.92 7.36 -2.02
C ARG A 183 5.06 5.84 -2.01
N HIS A 184 4.51 5.14 -3.00
CA HIS A 184 4.71 3.69 -3.14
C HIS A 184 6.19 3.33 -3.33
N ALA A 185 6.90 4.03 -4.22
CA ALA A 185 8.33 3.77 -4.46
C ALA A 185 9.19 4.01 -3.21
N GLU A 186 8.93 5.10 -2.49
CA GLU A 186 9.67 5.53 -1.31
C GLU A 186 9.45 4.63 -0.09
N ASN A 187 8.20 4.19 0.14
CA ASN A 187 7.84 3.45 1.35
C ASN A 187 7.91 1.92 1.18
N GLU A 188 7.60 1.38 0.00
CA GLU A 188 7.62 -0.07 -0.23
C GLU A 188 8.98 -0.61 -0.72
N GLY A 189 9.88 0.26 -1.12
CA GLY A 189 11.28 -0.06 -1.39
C GLY A 189 11.51 -1.14 -2.43
N ALA A 190 12.07 -2.26 -1.99
CA ALA A 190 12.31 -3.43 -2.85
C ALA A 190 11.02 -4.00 -3.45
N SER A 191 9.92 -3.92 -2.71
CA SER A 191 8.59 -4.41 -3.09
C SER A 191 7.71 -3.36 -3.77
N ALA A 192 8.27 -2.21 -4.18
CA ALA A 192 7.50 -1.15 -4.81
C ALA A 192 6.75 -1.68 -6.06
N PRO A 193 5.43 -1.41 -6.17
CA PRO A 193 4.62 -1.90 -7.27
C PRO A 193 5.11 -1.37 -8.61
N THR A 194 4.99 -2.17 -9.65
CA THR A 194 5.22 -1.76 -11.03
C THR A 194 4.16 -0.76 -11.51
N VAL A 195 4.42 -0.03 -12.60
CA VAL A 195 3.43 0.87 -13.22
C VAL A 195 2.12 0.13 -13.53
N LYS A 196 2.21 -1.12 -14.00
CA LYS A 196 1.04 -1.96 -14.29
C LYS A 196 0.22 -2.28 -13.04
N GLU A 197 0.87 -2.59 -11.93
CA GLU A 197 0.22 -2.85 -10.65
C GLU A 197 -0.42 -1.59 -10.08
N LEU A 198 0.27 -0.45 -10.15
CA LEU A 198 -0.30 0.84 -9.75
C LEU A 198 -1.51 1.24 -10.61
N ALA A 199 -1.43 1.01 -11.92
CA ALA A 199 -2.56 1.22 -12.82
C ALA A 199 -3.77 0.37 -12.41
N ALA A 200 -3.53 -0.88 -11.99
CA ALA A 200 -4.58 -1.75 -11.49
C ALA A 200 -5.14 -1.30 -10.13
N ILE A 201 -4.28 -0.86 -9.20
CA ILE A 201 -4.68 -0.34 -7.89
C ILE A 201 -5.56 0.90 -8.03
N TYR A 202 -5.14 1.85 -8.86
CA TYR A 202 -5.80 3.14 -9.03
C TYR A 202 -6.85 3.17 -10.16
N HIS A 203 -7.14 2.03 -10.80
CA HIS A 203 -8.08 1.92 -11.94
C HIS A 203 -7.78 2.93 -13.05
N LYS A 204 -6.50 3.07 -13.40
CA LYS A 204 -6.02 3.95 -14.47
C LYS A 204 -5.39 3.14 -15.60
N ASN A 205 -5.22 3.79 -16.75
CA ASN A 205 -4.47 3.17 -17.86
C ASN A 205 -2.96 3.22 -17.58
N GLU A 206 -2.28 2.08 -17.75
CA GLU A 206 -0.84 1.94 -17.49
C GLU A 206 0.01 2.95 -18.29
N LYS A 207 -0.25 3.03 -19.60
CA LYS A 207 0.50 3.96 -20.48
C LYS A 207 0.26 5.42 -20.09
N TYR A 208 -0.95 5.73 -19.64
CA TYR A 208 -1.30 7.08 -19.19
C TYR A 208 -0.51 7.47 -17.95
N ILE A 209 -0.56 6.67 -16.87
CA ILE A 209 0.13 7.01 -15.63
C ILE A 209 1.65 6.96 -15.77
N GLY A 210 2.19 6.06 -16.61
CA GLY A 210 3.62 6.01 -16.92
C GLY A 210 4.13 7.28 -17.60
N ARG A 211 3.41 7.76 -18.64
CA ARG A 211 3.74 9.02 -19.33
C ARG A 211 3.53 10.25 -18.42
N LEU A 212 2.48 10.23 -17.61
CA LEU A 212 2.22 11.28 -16.65
C LEU A 212 3.39 11.41 -15.67
N PHE A 213 3.83 10.29 -15.08
CA PHE A 213 4.97 10.27 -14.17
C PHE A 213 6.25 10.81 -14.84
N GLU A 214 6.56 10.32 -16.03
CA GLU A 214 7.76 10.75 -16.77
C GLU A 214 7.72 12.25 -17.12
N ARG A 215 6.57 12.78 -17.51
CA ARG A 215 6.37 14.19 -17.78
C ARG A 215 6.62 15.07 -16.55
N GLU A 216 6.11 14.65 -15.37
CA GLU A 216 6.16 15.43 -14.14
C GLU A 216 7.49 15.30 -13.38
N VAL A 217 8.12 14.11 -13.45
CA VAL A 217 9.33 13.78 -12.69
C VAL A 217 10.60 13.88 -13.56
N GLY A 218 10.43 13.89 -14.88
CA GLY A 218 11.55 13.95 -15.85
C GLY A 218 12.21 12.61 -16.14
N ILE A 219 11.86 11.54 -15.39
CA ILE A 219 12.37 10.19 -15.58
C ILE A 219 11.23 9.17 -15.44
N SER A 220 11.38 7.99 -16.06
CA SER A 220 10.38 6.93 -15.92
C SER A 220 10.30 6.42 -14.48
N TYR A 221 9.13 5.92 -14.08
CA TYR A 221 8.90 5.36 -12.75
C TYR A 221 9.89 4.23 -12.41
N THR A 222 10.21 3.37 -13.39
CA THR A 222 11.21 2.31 -13.21
C THR A 222 12.60 2.86 -12.88
N LYS A 223 13.02 3.93 -13.55
CA LYS A 223 14.30 4.61 -13.24
C LYS A 223 14.26 5.28 -11.88
N TYR A 224 13.13 5.84 -11.50
CA TYR A 224 12.94 6.44 -10.18
C TYR A 224 13.08 5.39 -9.06
N CYS A 225 12.38 4.24 -9.17
CA CYS A 225 12.52 3.13 -8.23
C CYS A 225 13.97 2.58 -8.18
N LEU A 226 14.62 2.44 -9.33
CA LEU A 226 16.02 2.03 -9.39
C LEU A 226 16.93 2.99 -8.61
N GLY A 227 16.70 4.29 -8.77
CA GLY A 227 17.43 5.33 -8.03
C GLY A 227 17.31 5.14 -6.52
N LEU A 228 16.10 4.96 -6.02
CA LEU A 228 15.84 4.75 -4.58
C LEU A 228 16.48 3.47 -4.04
N ARG A 229 16.45 2.36 -4.83
CA ARG A 229 17.13 1.11 -4.45
C ARG A 229 18.64 1.30 -4.34
N LEU A 230 19.26 2.04 -5.25
CA LEU A 230 20.68 2.34 -5.23
C LEU A 230 21.06 3.25 -4.05
N GLU A 231 20.24 4.25 -3.71
CA GLU A 231 20.44 5.12 -2.54
C GLU A 231 20.40 4.34 -1.23
N ARG A 232 19.45 3.38 -1.12
CA ARG A 232 19.39 2.48 0.04
C ARG A 232 20.62 1.59 0.13
N ALA A 233 21.05 1.02 -1.00
CA ALA A 233 22.25 0.20 -1.04
C ALA A 233 23.50 0.99 -0.66
N GLU A 234 23.66 2.23 -1.14
CA GLU A 234 24.72 3.15 -0.74
C GLU A 234 24.73 3.37 0.77
N ALA A 235 23.58 3.69 1.35
CA ALA A 235 23.45 3.91 2.78
C ALA A 235 23.83 2.68 3.61
N GLN A 236 23.49 1.46 3.16
CA GLN A 236 23.85 0.21 3.82
C GLN A 236 25.36 -0.10 3.66
N LEU A 237 25.92 0.13 2.46
CA LEU A 237 27.35 -0.04 2.20
C LEU A 237 28.24 0.80 3.15
N LEU A 238 27.78 2.02 3.47
CA LEU A 238 28.51 2.94 4.37
C LEU A 238 28.29 2.64 5.85
N LYS A 239 27.17 2.00 6.22
CA LYS A 239 26.78 1.81 7.63
C LYS A 239 27.05 0.41 8.15
N THR A 240 27.21 -0.58 7.27
CA THR A 240 27.32 -1.99 7.67
C THR A 240 28.51 -2.67 7.02
N SER A 241 28.95 -3.80 7.62
CA SER A 241 29.95 -4.70 7.05
C SER A 241 29.32 -5.91 6.32
N GLU A 242 28.03 -5.88 6.07
CA GLU A 242 27.29 -6.96 5.40
C GLU A 242 27.85 -7.25 3.99
N LYS A 243 27.66 -8.47 3.53
CA LYS A 243 28.13 -8.82 2.18
C LYS A 243 27.38 -8.03 1.12
N ILE A 244 28.10 -7.57 0.11
CA ILE A 244 27.53 -6.77 -0.98
C ILE A 244 26.33 -7.48 -1.67
N ILE A 245 26.38 -8.81 -1.75
CA ILE A 245 25.29 -9.61 -2.31
C ILE A 245 24.04 -9.54 -1.45
N ASP A 246 24.18 -9.57 -0.12
CA ASP A 246 23.05 -9.52 0.81
C ASP A 246 22.39 -8.14 0.76
N ILE A 247 23.19 -7.06 0.77
CA ILE A 247 22.72 -5.68 0.57
C ILE A 247 21.97 -5.54 -0.75
N ALA A 248 22.50 -6.10 -1.85
CA ALA A 248 21.84 -6.02 -3.14
C ALA A 248 20.47 -6.71 -3.11
N LEU A 249 20.37 -7.91 -2.51
CA LEU A 249 19.12 -8.65 -2.36
C LEU A 249 18.11 -7.90 -1.50
N GLU A 250 18.50 -7.36 -0.36
CA GLU A 250 17.65 -6.58 0.53
C GLU A 250 17.13 -5.29 -0.14
N CYS A 251 17.93 -4.68 -1.00
CA CYS A 251 17.53 -3.52 -1.79
C CYS A 251 16.68 -3.88 -3.02
N GLY A 252 16.36 -5.18 -3.22
CA GLY A 252 15.46 -5.64 -4.29
C GLY A 252 16.13 -5.86 -5.65
N PHE A 253 17.42 -6.17 -5.66
CA PHE A 253 18.12 -6.60 -6.86
C PHE A 253 18.18 -8.13 -6.90
N GLU A 254 17.50 -8.73 -7.87
CA GLU A 254 17.52 -10.18 -8.07
C GLU A 254 18.85 -10.67 -8.73
N ASN A 255 19.60 -9.75 -9.35
CA ASN A 255 20.82 -10.06 -10.07
C ASN A 255 21.97 -9.13 -9.64
N ILE A 256 23.00 -9.72 -9.02
CA ILE A 256 24.17 -9.01 -8.53
C ILE A 256 24.98 -8.32 -9.65
N SER A 257 25.02 -8.92 -10.84
CA SER A 257 25.73 -8.33 -12.00
C SER A 257 25.04 -7.07 -12.48
N TYR A 258 23.70 -7.07 -12.47
CA TYR A 258 22.89 -5.89 -12.77
C TYR A 258 23.07 -4.80 -11.71
N PHE A 259 23.04 -5.18 -10.43
CA PHE A 259 23.32 -4.25 -9.33
C PHE A 259 24.67 -3.57 -9.48
N ASN A 260 25.75 -4.34 -9.66
CA ASN A 260 27.11 -3.80 -9.77
C ASN A 260 27.23 -2.81 -10.96
N ARG A 261 26.62 -3.14 -12.10
CA ARG A 261 26.59 -2.26 -13.27
C ARG A 261 25.79 -0.97 -13.00
N ALA A 262 24.59 -1.08 -12.46
CA ALA A 262 23.74 0.08 -12.16
C ALA A 262 24.35 0.99 -11.10
N PHE A 263 25.00 0.39 -10.07
CA PHE A 263 25.69 1.13 -9.02
C PHE A 263 26.89 1.88 -9.58
N LYS A 264 27.73 1.22 -10.38
CA LYS A 264 28.89 1.86 -11.04
C LYS A 264 28.46 2.97 -12.01
N GLU A 265 27.35 2.78 -12.74
CA GLU A 265 26.80 3.81 -13.63
C GLU A 265 26.38 5.06 -12.85
N ARG A 266 25.81 4.91 -11.65
CA ARG A 266 25.33 6.02 -10.83
C ARG A 266 26.44 6.71 -10.02
N TYR A 267 27.35 5.95 -9.44
CA TYR A 267 28.35 6.45 -8.48
C TYR A 267 29.80 6.48 -9.02
N GLY A 268 30.00 6.01 -10.26
CA GLY A 268 31.31 6.03 -10.94
C GLY A 268 32.24 4.88 -10.56
N VAL A 269 32.03 4.23 -9.43
CA VAL A 269 32.87 3.12 -8.91
C VAL A 269 32.01 1.93 -8.52
N SER A 270 32.62 0.75 -8.41
CA SER A 270 31.91 -0.45 -7.98
C SER A 270 31.51 -0.38 -6.48
N PRO A 271 30.49 -1.14 -6.04
CA PRO A 271 30.11 -1.17 -4.63
C PRO A 271 31.27 -1.54 -3.68
N SER A 272 32.19 -2.40 -4.11
CA SER A 272 33.35 -2.81 -3.34
C SER A 272 34.41 -1.71 -3.22
N GLU A 273 34.57 -0.88 -4.23
CA GLU A 273 35.45 0.29 -4.21
C GLU A 273 34.82 1.45 -3.41
N TYR A 274 33.49 1.57 -3.46
CA TYR A 274 32.75 2.60 -2.74
C TYR A 274 32.76 2.41 -1.22
N ARG A 275 32.81 1.15 -0.75
CA ARG A 275 32.87 0.80 0.67
C ARG A 275 34.25 1.07 1.32
N LYS A 276 35.34 1.14 0.54
CA LYS A 276 36.70 1.39 1.03
C LYS A 276 36.89 2.83 1.46
#